data_87b5d3b54263ddd38689ead5840c3b3f
#
_entry.id   87b5d3b54263ddd38689ead5840c3b3f
#
_cell.length_a   1.000
_cell.length_b   1.000
_cell.length_c   1.000
_cell.angle_alpha   90.00
_cell.angle_beta   90.00
_cell.angle_gamma   90.00
#
_symmetry.space_group_name_H-M   'P 1'
#
loop_
_entity.id
_entity.type
_entity.pdbx_description
1 polymer ?
#
loop_
_entity_poly.entity_id
_entity_poly.type
_entity_poly.pdbx_seq_one_letter_code
_entity_poly.pdbx_strand_id
1 'polypeptide(L)'
;MEYLKWFELLLATISFSQDKICDRKSALVEIMEPPIDRIKLSQSAKDQLTKLKRLTKIDQWNILCRWAFCRSLAEPTIPSPVPIITDSNVEMSWRVFGGDMSDILLIALKQRCHNDGFPLDKETLATQFRLHLHRGIGYLAGDPNIKKIEDLIAIALPSQS
;
A
#
# COMPACT_ATOMS: atom_id res chain seq x y z
N MET A 1 3.22 20.05 -2.11
CA MET A 1 3.95 20.83 -1.09
C MET A 1 3.54 20.51 0.35
N GLU A 2 2.45 19.82 0.60
CA GLU A 2 2.06 19.42 1.97
C GLU A 2 2.84 18.22 2.52
N TYR A 3 3.33 17.32 1.67
CA TYR A 3 4.09 16.13 2.08
C TYR A 3 5.44 16.47 2.76
N LEU A 4 6.10 17.57 2.39
CA LEU A 4 7.36 18.00 3.02
C LEU A 4 7.16 18.54 4.44
N LYS A 5 6.04 19.20 4.73
CA LYS A 5 5.71 19.69 6.08
C LYS A 5 5.50 18.55 7.09
N TRP A 6 4.97 17.43 6.65
CA TRP A 6 4.76 16.25 7.49
C TRP A 6 6.06 15.50 7.81
N PHE A 7 7.03 15.54 6.87
CA PHE A 7 8.35 14.95 7.10
C PHE A 7 9.14 15.73 8.15
N GLU A 8 9.03 17.05 8.16
CA GLU A 8 9.66 17.89 9.18
C GLU A 8 9.00 17.75 10.56
N LEU A 9 7.68 17.60 10.63
CA LEU A 9 6.97 17.31 11.88
C LEU A 9 7.33 15.93 12.46
N LEU A 10 7.55 14.94 11.62
CA LEU A 10 8.01 13.61 12.03
C LEU A 10 9.44 13.66 12.59
N LEU A 11 10.33 14.46 11.98
CA LEU A 11 11.69 14.68 12.47
C LEU A 11 11.74 15.49 13.77
N ALA A 12 10.83 16.45 13.95
CA ALA A 12 10.75 17.26 15.17
C ALA A 12 10.26 16.46 16.39
N THR A 13 9.44 15.42 16.18
CA THR A 13 8.98 14.53 17.26
C THR A 13 10.05 13.53 17.71
N ILE A 14 11.10 13.33 16.91
CA ILE A 14 12.21 12.42 17.19
C ILE A 14 13.29 13.08 18.10
N SER A 15 13.27 14.41 18.26
CA SER A 15 14.26 15.17 19.02
C SER A 15 13.84 15.41 20.47
N PHE A 16 13.57 14.37 21.27
CA PHE A 16 13.42 14.53 22.71
C PHE A 16 13.97 13.36 23.51
N SER A 17 15.04 13.65 24.25
CA SER A 17 15.61 12.92 25.40
C SER A 17 16.45 11.67 25.15
N GLN A 18 17.72 11.77 25.49
CA GLN A 18 18.80 10.77 25.33
C GLN A 18 18.75 9.58 26.31
N ASP A 19 17.82 9.53 27.25
CA ASP A 19 17.79 8.53 28.34
C ASP A 19 16.90 7.29 28.06
N LYS A 20 16.31 7.17 26.88
CA LYS A 20 15.42 6.05 26.50
C LYS A 20 15.86 5.26 25.26
N ILE A 21 17.14 5.09 25.04
CA ILE A 21 17.67 4.46 23.82
C ILE A 21 17.31 2.96 23.73
N CYS A 22 17.16 2.27 24.83
CA CYS A 22 16.81 0.85 24.83
C CYS A 22 15.31 0.61 24.51
N ASP A 23 14.45 1.48 25.02
CA ASP A 23 12.99 1.42 24.83
C ASP A 23 12.59 1.86 23.41
N ARG A 24 13.36 2.76 22.80
CA ARG A 24 13.14 3.25 21.42
C ARG A 24 13.39 2.20 20.35
N LYS A 25 14.37 1.30 20.52
CA LYS A 25 14.62 0.22 19.55
C LYS A 25 13.46 -0.77 19.50
N SER A 26 12.94 -1.16 20.66
CA SER A 26 11.77 -2.05 20.74
C SER A 26 10.52 -1.39 20.18
N ALA A 27 10.27 -0.12 20.49
CA ALA A 27 9.15 0.64 19.95
C ALA A 27 9.27 0.87 18.42
N LEU A 28 10.48 1.14 17.90
CA LEU A 28 10.70 1.27 16.45
C LEU A 28 10.51 -0.07 15.72
N VAL A 29 10.95 -1.18 16.30
CA VAL A 29 10.72 -2.53 15.73
C VAL A 29 9.23 -2.84 15.67
N GLU A 30 8.49 -2.54 16.75
CA GLU A 30 7.03 -2.73 16.79
C GLU A 30 6.28 -1.81 15.80
N ILE A 31 6.75 -0.57 15.64
CA ILE A 31 6.19 0.38 14.66
C ILE A 31 6.44 -0.08 13.22
N MET A 32 7.53 -0.77 12.95
CA MET A 32 7.93 -1.23 11.62
C MET A 32 7.55 -2.68 11.33
N GLU A 33 6.85 -3.36 12.26
CA GLU A 33 6.37 -4.72 12.02
C GLU A 33 5.32 -4.73 10.90
N PRO A 34 5.47 -5.61 9.87
CA PRO A 34 4.48 -5.71 8.81
C PRO A 34 3.12 -6.15 9.34
N PRO A 35 2.03 -5.60 8.82
CA PRO A 35 0.67 -5.91 9.28
C PRO A 35 0.25 -7.31 8.89
N ILE A 36 0.93 -7.90 7.90
CA ILE A 36 0.61 -9.21 7.34
C ILE A 36 1.88 -9.88 6.82
N ASP A 37 2.11 -11.13 7.19
CA ASP A 37 3.30 -11.87 6.75
C ASP A 37 3.14 -12.38 5.31
N ARG A 38 1.94 -12.88 4.99
CA ARG A 38 1.61 -13.45 3.69
C ARG A 38 0.40 -12.75 3.09
N ILE A 39 0.60 -12.24 1.90
CA ILE A 39 -0.41 -11.56 1.09
C ILE A 39 -0.96 -12.57 0.10
N LYS A 40 -2.23 -12.94 0.26
CA LYS A 40 -2.98 -13.77 -0.68
C LYS A 40 -4.00 -12.93 -1.43
N LEU A 41 -4.16 -13.20 -2.71
CA LEU A 41 -5.12 -12.52 -3.57
C LEU A 41 -6.38 -13.36 -3.79
N SER A 42 -7.49 -12.70 -4.09
CA SER A 42 -8.68 -13.35 -4.60
C SER A 42 -8.48 -13.80 -6.06
N GLN A 43 -9.27 -14.77 -6.51
CA GLN A 43 -9.23 -15.20 -7.91
C GLN A 43 -9.57 -14.03 -8.85
N SER A 44 -10.56 -13.22 -8.51
CA SER A 44 -10.90 -12.02 -9.27
C SER A 44 -9.72 -11.04 -9.40
N ALA A 45 -9.00 -10.77 -8.30
CA ALA A 45 -7.82 -9.91 -8.31
C ALA A 45 -6.69 -10.50 -9.19
N LYS A 46 -6.47 -11.81 -9.13
CA LYS A 46 -5.53 -12.50 -10.01
C LYS A 46 -5.87 -12.33 -11.48
N ASP A 47 -7.14 -12.50 -11.85
CA ASP A 47 -7.58 -12.36 -13.24
C ASP A 47 -7.42 -10.92 -13.74
N GLN A 48 -7.75 -9.94 -12.90
CA GLN A 48 -7.52 -8.52 -13.17
C GLN A 48 -6.04 -8.18 -13.34
N LEU A 49 -5.17 -8.68 -12.47
CA LEU A 49 -3.72 -8.51 -12.62
C LEU A 49 -3.17 -9.22 -13.85
N THR A 50 -3.71 -10.37 -14.23
CA THR A 50 -3.35 -11.07 -15.49
C THR A 50 -3.66 -10.21 -16.71
N LYS A 51 -4.81 -9.53 -16.71
CA LYS A 51 -5.15 -8.53 -17.73
C LYS A 51 -4.10 -7.40 -17.75
N LEU A 52 -3.79 -6.82 -16.59
CA LEU A 52 -2.81 -5.74 -16.49
C LEU A 52 -1.41 -6.17 -16.97
N LYS A 53 -0.94 -7.36 -16.62
CA LYS A 53 0.33 -7.93 -17.12
C LYS A 53 0.39 -7.95 -18.64
N ARG A 54 -0.70 -8.36 -19.30
CA ARG A 54 -0.77 -8.38 -20.79
C ARG A 54 -0.70 -6.97 -21.38
N LEU A 55 -1.35 -6.01 -20.75
CA LEU A 55 -1.41 -4.62 -21.23
C LEU A 55 -0.09 -3.89 -20.99
N THR A 56 0.44 -3.95 -19.77
CA THR A 56 1.60 -3.16 -19.34
C THR A 56 2.94 -3.84 -19.62
N LYS A 57 2.94 -5.14 -19.90
CA LYS A 57 4.15 -5.98 -20.04
C LYS A 57 4.98 -6.07 -18.73
N ILE A 58 4.38 -5.72 -17.59
CA ILE A 58 5.00 -5.90 -16.28
C ILE A 58 4.66 -7.31 -15.80
N ASP A 59 5.67 -8.19 -15.75
CA ASP A 59 5.47 -9.60 -15.41
C ASP A 59 5.40 -9.90 -13.90
N GLN A 60 5.98 -9.02 -13.08
CA GLN A 60 6.03 -9.21 -11.63
C GLN A 60 4.71 -8.79 -10.96
N TRP A 61 4.09 -9.73 -10.25
CA TRP A 61 2.87 -9.50 -9.47
C TRP A 61 3.03 -8.41 -8.42
N ASN A 62 4.15 -8.41 -7.71
CA ASN A 62 4.45 -7.45 -6.65
C ASN A 62 4.51 -6.01 -7.15
N ILE A 63 5.04 -5.78 -8.35
CA ILE A 63 5.10 -4.42 -8.93
C ILE A 63 3.69 -3.91 -9.21
N LEU A 64 2.86 -4.70 -9.88
CA LEU A 64 1.47 -4.33 -10.16
C LEU A 64 0.65 -4.15 -8.88
N CYS A 65 0.88 -5.00 -7.86
CA CYS A 65 0.24 -4.86 -6.55
C CYS A 65 0.64 -3.54 -5.85
N ARG A 66 1.90 -3.11 -5.96
CA ARG A 66 2.34 -1.81 -5.41
C ARG A 66 1.65 -0.64 -6.11
N TRP A 67 1.57 -0.65 -7.44
CA TRP A 67 0.84 0.36 -8.20
C TRP A 67 -0.63 0.42 -7.77
N ALA A 68 -1.28 -0.73 -7.68
CA ALA A 68 -2.67 -0.84 -7.24
C ALA A 68 -2.87 -0.30 -5.83
N PHE A 69 -2.01 -0.70 -4.90
CA PHE A 69 -2.07 -0.26 -3.51
C PHE A 69 -1.90 1.26 -3.39
N CYS A 70 -0.88 1.84 -4.02
CA CYS A 70 -0.66 3.28 -4.04
C CYS A 70 -1.82 4.04 -4.70
N ARG A 71 -2.38 3.51 -5.80
CA ARG A 71 -3.57 4.10 -6.45
C ARG A 71 -4.77 4.17 -5.51
N SER A 72 -4.98 3.11 -4.72
CA SER A 72 -6.07 3.09 -3.73
C SER A 72 -5.79 4.00 -2.53
N LEU A 73 -4.55 4.10 -2.06
CA LEU A 73 -4.21 5.02 -0.97
C LEU A 73 -4.40 6.49 -1.36
N ALA A 74 -4.18 6.83 -2.62
CA ALA A 74 -4.37 8.18 -3.15
C ALA A 74 -5.86 8.57 -3.30
N GLU A 75 -6.77 7.61 -3.30
CA GLU A 75 -8.21 7.85 -3.39
C GLU A 75 -8.75 8.37 -2.06
N PRO A 76 -9.45 9.53 -2.01
CA PRO A 76 -9.91 10.11 -0.74
C PRO A 76 -10.94 9.25 0.01
N THR A 77 -11.71 8.45 -0.72
CA THR A 77 -12.77 7.63 -0.12
C THR A 77 -12.23 6.43 0.64
N ILE A 78 -12.89 6.08 1.74
CA ILE A 78 -12.59 4.87 2.51
C ILE A 78 -13.04 3.64 1.70
N PRO A 79 -12.22 2.55 1.63
CA PRO A 79 -12.65 1.32 0.98
C PRO A 79 -13.89 0.72 1.66
N SER A 80 -14.83 0.23 0.86
CA SER A 80 -16.00 -0.49 1.41
C SER A 80 -15.57 -1.74 2.18
N PRO A 81 -16.11 -1.99 3.37
CA PRO A 81 -15.75 -3.13 4.21
C PRO A 81 -16.42 -4.42 3.68
N VAL A 82 -15.91 -4.93 2.58
CA VAL A 82 -16.40 -6.17 1.97
C VAL A 82 -15.48 -7.34 2.32
N PRO A 83 -16.04 -8.53 2.57
CA PRO A 83 -15.22 -9.73 2.76
C PRO A 83 -14.41 -10.04 1.50
N ILE A 84 -13.10 -10.21 1.66
CA ILE A 84 -12.21 -10.59 0.55
C ILE A 84 -11.87 -12.07 0.69
N ILE A 85 -12.37 -12.88 -0.24
CA ILE A 85 -12.08 -14.30 -0.30
C ILE A 85 -10.75 -14.49 -1.04
N THR A 86 -9.73 -14.94 -0.32
CA THR A 86 -8.38 -15.13 -0.86
C THR A 86 -8.20 -16.58 -1.35
N ASP A 87 -8.83 -16.89 -2.47
CA ASP A 87 -8.99 -18.24 -3.05
C ASP A 87 -8.05 -18.50 -4.24
N SER A 88 -7.21 -17.53 -4.63
CA SER A 88 -6.25 -17.76 -5.71
C SER A 88 -4.96 -18.42 -5.19
N ASN A 89 -4.14 -18.90 -6.13
CA ASN A 89 -2.81 -19.43 -5.86
C ASN A 89 -1.71 -18.35 -5.90
N VAL A 90 -2.07 -17.06 -6.02
CA VAL A 90 -1.11 -15.95 -5.97
C VAL A 90 -0.90 -15.55 -4.52
N GLU A 91 0.30 -15.80 -4.05
CA GLU A 91 0.74 -15.51 -2.69
C GLU A 91 2.13 -14.89 -2.72
N MET A 92 2.38 -13.89 -1.87
CA MET A 92 3.70 -13.29 -1.69
C MET A 92 3.90 -12.84 -0.24
N SER A 93 5.14 -12.77 0.23
CA SER A 93 5.45 -12.18 1.53
C SER A 93 5.36 -10.65 1.46
N TRP A 94 5.20 -10.00 2.63
CA TRP A 94 5.28 -8.54 2.73
C TRP A 94 6.59 -7.99 2.13
N ARG A 95 7.70 -8.67 2.40
CA ARG A 95 9.01 -8.29 1.86
C ARG A 95 9.07 -8.33 0.33
N VAL A 96 8.46 -9.34 -0.28
CA VAL A 96 8.37 -9.45 -1.75
C VAL A 96 7.44 -8.36 -2.30
N PHE A 97 6.31 -8.12 -1.64
CA PHE A 97 5.39 -7.05 -2.02
C PHE A 97 6.06 -5.67 -1.97
N GLY A 98 6.69 -5.33 -0.86
CA GLY A 98 7.26 -3.99 -0.63
C GLY A 98 8.63 -3.80 -1.28
N GLY A 99 9.47 -4.85 -1.31
CA GLY A 99 10.86 -4.73 -1.70
C GLY A 99 11.58 -3.68 -0.84
N ASP A 100 12.39 -2.84 -1.46
CA ASP A 100 13.09 -1.73 -0.78
C ASP A 100 12.14 -0.62 -0.28
N MET A 101 10.89 -0.63 -0.72
CA MET A 101 9.86 0.34 -0.33
C MET A 101 8.95 -0.16 0.80
N SER A 102 9.23 -1.34 1.38
CA SER A 102 8.36 -1.99 2.36
C SER A 102 8.00 -1.10 3.55
N ASP A 103 8.97 -0.36 4.08
CA ASP A 103 8.80 0.52 5.22
C ASP A 103 7.97 1.76 4.87
N ILE A 104 8.21 2.33 3.70
CA ILE A 104 7.46 3.50 3.19
C ILE A 104 6.00 3.11 2.95
N LEU A 105 5.75 1.94 2.38
CA LEU A 105 4.39 1.45 2.14
C LEU A 105 3.64 1.16 3.45
N LEU A 106 4.35 0.67 4.48
CA LEU A 106 3.78 0.48 5.81
C LEU A 106 3.42 1.82 6.46
N ILE A 107 4.31 2.80 6.40
CA ILE A 107 4.06 4.15 6.93
C ILE A 107 2.87 4.79 6.20
N ALA A 108 2.81 4.67 4.87
CA ALA A 108 1.71 5.19 4.07
C ALA A 108 0.36 4.55 4.46
N LEU A 109 0.33 3.24 4.69
CA LEU A 109 -0.86 2.54 5.19
C LEU A 109 -1.29 3.06 6.57
N LYS A 110 -0.34 3.15 7.51
CA LYS A 110 -0.62 3.66 8.87
C LYS A 110 -1.13 5.08 8.85
N GLN A 111 -0.50 5.95 8.05
CA GLN A 111 -0.95 7.33 7.89
C GLN A 111 -2.37 7.39 7.31
N ARG A 112 -2.66 6.57 6.30
CA ARG A 112 -3.99 6.49 5.72
C ARG A 112 -5.03 6.02 6.74
N CYS A 113 -4.76 4.95 7.48
CA CYS A 113 -5.64 4.45 8.53
C CYS A 113 -5.88 5.51 9.62
N HIS A 114 -4.83 6.21 10.03
CA HIS A 114 -4.96 7.30 11.00
C HIS A 114 -5.87 8.42 10.50
N ASN A 115 -5.69 8.85 9.25
CA ASN A 115 -6.51 9.91 8.65
C ASN A 115 -7.98 9.50 8.49
N ASP A 116 -8.22 8.22 8.24
CA ASP A 116 -9.57 7.65 8.12
C ASP A 116 -10.21 7.33 9.48
N GLY A 117 -9.49 7.55 10.61
CA GLY A 117 -9.98 7.32 11.97
C GLY A 117 -9.94 5.86 12.42
N PHE A 118 -9.15 5.00 11.76
CA PHE A 118 -8.97 3.61 12.17
C PHE A 118 -7.86 3.45 13.20
N PRO A 119 -7.98 2.49 14.14
CA PRO A 119 -6.90 2.11 15.02
C PRO A 119 -5.72 1.50 14.23
N LEU A 120 -4.51 1.62 14.78
CA LEU A 120 -3.28 1.17 14.12
C LEU A 120 -2.81 -0.21 14.61
N ASP A 121 -3.73 -1.01 15.17
CA ASP A 121 -3.44 -2.39 15.55
C ASP A 121 -3.22 -3.28 14.31
N LYS A 122 -2.52 -4.39 14.51
CA LYS A 122 -2.12 -5.30 13.44
C LYS A 122 -3.30 -5.86 12.64
N GLU A 123 -4.40 -6.17 13.30
CA GLU A 123 -5.59 -6.75 12.65
C GLU A 123 -6.30 -5.74 11.76
N THR A 124 -6.49 -4.53 12.26
CA THR A 124 -7.08 -3.42 11.48
C THR A 124 -6.20 -3.07 10.30
N LEU A 125 -4.89 -2.92 10.50
CA LEU A 125 -3.94 -2.64 9.41
C LEU A 125 -3.95 -3.74 8.35
N ALA A 126 -3.99 -5.02 8.74
CA ALA A 126 -4.07 -6.14 7.81
C ALA A 126 -5.36 -6.11 6.99
N THR A 127 -6.47 -5.77 7.63
CA THR A 127 -7.78 -5.64 6.98
C THR A 127 -7.79 -4.49 5.99
N GLN A 128 -7.37 -3.30 6.41
CA GLN A 128 -7.30 -2.11 5.56
C GLN A 128 -6.32 -2.32 4.39
N PHE A 129 -5.19 -2.97 4.63
CA PHE A 129 -4.27 -3.33 3.56
C PHE A 129 -4.93 -4.17 2.47
N ARG A 130 -5.65 -5.24 2.85
CA ARG A 130 -6.35 -6.11 1.89
C ARG A 130 -7.41 -5.34 1.10
N LEU A 131 -8.20 -4.50 1.78
CA LEU A 131 -9.23 -3.68 1.15
C LEU A 131 -8.63 -2.70 0.14
N HIS A 132 -7.58 -1.98 0.52
CA HIS A 132 -6.90 -1.05 -0.36
C HIS A 132 -6.26 -1.75 -1.56
N LEU A 133 -5.60 -2.88 -1.34
CA LEU A 133 -4.96 -3.64 -2.41
C LEU A 133 -5.97 -4.12 -3.46
N HIS A 134 -7.05 -4.77 -3.03
CA HIS A 134 -8.07 -5.29 -3.94
C HIS A 134 -8.83 -4.18 -4.66
N ARG A 135 -9.17 -3.09 -3.95
CA ARG A 135 -9.77 -1.90 -4.57
C ARG A 135 -8.88 -1.30 -5.64
N GLY A 136 -7.59 -1.15 -5.35
CA GLY A 136 -6.63 -0.59 -6.29
C GLY A 136 -6.44 -1.46 -7.53
N ILE A 137 -6.41 -2.78 -7.37
CA ILE A 137 -6.38 -3.72 -8.49
C ILE A 137 -7.62 -3.52 -9.38
N GLY A 138 -8.80 -3.40 -8.77
CA GLY A 138 -10.03 -3.14 -9.47
C GLY A 138 -10.00 -1.81 -10.24
N TYR A 139 -9.46 -0.76 -9.64
CA TYR A 139 -9.32 0.55 -10.31
C TYR A 139 -8.40 0.49 -11.52
N LEU A 140 -7.22 -0.10 -11.38
CA LEU A 140 -6.29 -0.21 -12.50
C LEU A 140 -6.83 -1.10 -13.63
N ALA A 141 -7.41 -2.24 -13.29
CA ALA A 141 -7.94 -3.18 -14.29
C ALA A 141 -9.23 -2.67 -14.98
N GLY A 142 -9.99 -1.83 -14.28
CA GLY A 142 -11.22 -1.21 -14.78
C GLY A 142 -11.01 0.07 -15.57
N ASP A 143 -9.82 0.68 -15.50
CA ASP A 143 -9.53 1.91 -16.22
C ASP A 143 -9.35 1.64 -17.73
N PRO A 144 -10.23 2.15 -18.61
CA PRO A 144 -10.15 1.93 -20.04
C PRO A 144 -8.97 2.64 -20.69
N ASN A 145 -8.35 3.60 -20.02
CA ASN A 145 -7.21 4.36 -20.53
C ASN A 145 -5.89 3.61 -20.37
N ILE A 146 -5.82 2.63 -19.46
CA ILE A 146 -4.60 1.82 -19.26
C ILE A 146 -4.51 0.75 -20.35
N LYS A 147 -3.69 0.96 -21.36
CA LYS A 147 -3.43 0.03 -22.47
C LYS A 147 -1.98 -0.40 -22.56
N LYS A 148 -1.07 0.36 -21.96
CA LYS A 148 0.37 0.15 -21.97
C LYS A 148 1.01 0.74 -20.71
N ILE A 149 2.30 0.49 -20.50
CA ILE A 149 3.02 0.92 -19.30
C ILE A 149 3.07 2.46 -19.15
N GLU A 150 3.15 3.19 -20.27
CA GLU A 150 3.20 4.64 -20.24
C GLU A 150 1.92 5.26 -19.68
N ASP A 151 0.78 4.61 -19.92
CA ASP A 151 -0.51 5.06 -19.37
C ASP A 151 -0.53 4.89 -17.83
N LEU A 152 0.07 3.81 -17.35
CA LEU A 152 0.22 3.58 -15.91
C LEU A 152 1.12 4.66 -15.27
N ILE A 153 2.23 5.01 -15.93
CA ILE A 153 3.14 6.06 -15.46
C ILE A 153 2.43 7.43 -15.47
N ALA A 154 1.61 7.70 -16.47
CA ALA A 154 0.86 8.96 -16.57
C ALA A 154 -0.08 9.21 -15.37
N ILE A 155 -0.62 8.15 -14.76
CA ILE A 155 -1.47 8.27 -13.56
C ILE A 155 -0.68 8.80 -12.36
N ALA A 156 0.62 8.48 -12.27
CA ALA A 156 1.46 8.88 -11.14
C ALA A 156 2.05 10.29 -11.31
N LEU A 157 2.03 10.84 -12.52
CA LEU A 157 2.54 12.19 -12.76
C LEU A 157 1.48 13.23 -12.38
N PRO A 158 1.87 14.32 -11.68
CA PRO A 158 0.95 15.41 -11.42
C PRO A 158 0.47 16.00 -12.74
N SER A 159 -0.85 16.24 -12.82
CA SER A 159 -1.44 16.93 -13.98
C SER A 159 -0.73 18.28 -14.14
N GLN A 160 -0.05 18.47 -15.26
CA GLN A 160 0.49 19.76 -15.62
C GLN A 160 -0.70 20.66 -16.02
N SER A 161 -1.18 21.42 -15.04
CA SER A 161 -2.16 22.49 -15.26
C SER A 161 -1.44 23.78 -15.51
#